data_c298f1f0a0cae41e65327f0d02fc0c92
#
_entry.id   c298f1f0a0cae41e65327f0d02fc0c92
#
_cell.length_a   1.000
_cell.length_b   1.000
_cell.length_c   1.000
_cell.angle_alpha   90.00
_cell.angle_beta   90.00
_cell.angle_gamma   90.00
#
_symmetry.space_group_name_H-M   'P 1'
#
loop_
_entity.id
_entity.type
_entity.pdbx_description
1 polymer ?
#
loop_
_entity_poly.entity_id
_entity_poly.type
_entity_poly.pdbx_seq_one_letter_code
_entity_poly.pdbx_strand_id
1 'polypeptide(L)'
;MCTETFLHLPEEKRSRFLAAAWEEFTTVSFADASINQIVRRAGVPRGSFYQYFPDKRALFFYLMELAGQYFTTEFQKIVVCCGGDLFRTQLMCFDRFVQQGPTADPLFNRCLQVLRLNSGLHLQMLPIDHPDHCMLRALWDQLDLSSFRAQDWDSVSQVFYLSLLALAAAVKDTLATPEEAPRHRRELCLRLETLKYGSLVPDTAANKPYEKEEPPAYA
;
A
#
# COMPACT_ATOMS: atom_id res chain seq x y z
N MET A 1 9.52 11.53 -11.41
CA MET A 1 10.62 11.82 -10.46
C MET A 1 10.63 13.31 -10.20
N CYS A 2 10.79 13.76 -8.96
CA CYS A 2 10.91 15.20 -8.64
C CYS A 2 12.31 15.71 -9.01
N THR A 3 12.45 17.03 -9.11
CA THR A 3 13.75 17.67 -9.41
C THR A 3 14.55 17.91 -8.11
N GLU A 4 15.87 18.10 -8.24
CA GLU A 4 16.71 18.53 -7.13
C GLU A 4 16.24 19.86 -6.52
N THR A 5 15.73 20.77 -7.34
CA THR A 5 15.16 22.04 -6.89
C THR A 5 14.05 21.81 -5.87
N PHE A 6 13.19 20.81 -6.07
CA PHE A 6 12.13 20.47 -5.12
C PHE A 6 12.68 19.90 -3.81
N LEU A 7 13.70 19.04 -3.90
CA LEU A 7 14.32 18.41 -2.73
C LEU A 7 15.04 19.43 -1.84
N HIS A 8 15.61 20.50 -2.44
CA HIS A 8 16.29 21.58 -1.71
C HIS A 8 15.36 22.70 -1.23
N LEU A 9 14.04 22.59 -1.42
CA LEU A 9 13.11 23.55 -0.85
C LEU A 9 13.16 23.54 0.69
N PRO A 10 13.01 24.70 1.34
CA PRO A 10 12.75 24.75 2.77
C PRO A 10 11.60 23.80 3.13
N GLU A 11 11.75 23.09 4.22
CA GLU A 11 10.80 22.03 4.60
C GLU A 11 9.36 22.53 4.71
N GLU A 12 9.16 23.71 5.28
CA GLU A 12 7.84 24.32 5.38
C GLU A 12 7.18 24.50 4.00
N LYS A 13 7.94 25.00 3.02
CA LYS A 13 7.43 25.23 1.67
C LYS A 13 7.14 23.91 0.96
N ARG A 14 8.03 22.91 1.13
CA ARG A 14 7.85 21.57 0.58
C ARG A 14 6.62 20.89 1.17
N SER A 15 6.48 20.90 2.50
CA SER A 15 5.34 20.30 3.21
C SER A 15 4.01 20.96 2.82
N ARG A 16 3.98 22.28 2.70
CA ARG A 16 2.78 23.01 2.24
C ARG A 16 2.40 22.66 0.80
N PHE A 17 3.38 22.52 -0.09
CA PHE A 17 3.14 22.09 -1.46
C PHE A 17 2.60 20.66 -1.54
N LEU A 18 3.18 19.72 -0.79
CA LEU A 18 2.71 18.35 -0.72
C LEU A 18 1.31 18.24 -0.08
N ALA A 19 1.04 19.05 0.95
CA ALA A 19 -0.29 19.10 1.55
C ALA A 19 -1.35 19.55 0.55
N ALA A 20 -1.06 20.60 -0.24
CA ALA A 20 -1.94 21.08 -1.30
C ALA A 20 -2.15 20.04 -2.42
N ALA A 21 -1.11 19.28 -2.76
CA ALA A 21 -1.20 18.21 -3.74
C ALA A 21 -2.07 17.04 -3.22
N TRP A 22 -1.86 16.62 -1.98
CA TRP A 22 -2.70 15.61 -1.33
C TRP A 22 -4.16 16.05 -1.28
N GLU A 23 -4.43 17.30 -0.89
CA GLU A 23 -5.80 17.83 -0.84
C GLU A 23 -6.49 17.75 -2.21
N GLU A 24 -5.80 18.09 -3.30
CA GLU A 24 -6.34 17.99 -4.64
C GLU A 24 -6.64 16.53 -5.02
N PHE A 25 -5.67 15.63 -4.89
CA PHE A 25 -5.83 14.22 -5.28
C PHE A 25 -6.76 13.40 -4.36
N THR A 26 -7.09 13.91 -3.18
CA THR A 26 -8.10 13.30 -2.29
C THR A 26 -9.48 13.91 -2.45
N THR A 27 -9.62 14.97 -3.24
CA THR A 27 -10.90 15.65 -3.49
C THR A 27 -11.50 15.28 -4.85
N VAL A 28 -10.64 15.13 -5.87
CA VAL A 28 -11.05 14.80 -7.24
C VAL A 28 -10.21 13.65 -7.79
N SER A 29 -10.71 13.02 -8.87
CA SER A 29 -9.97 11.95 -9.56
C SER A 29 -8.63 12.47 -10.12
N PHE A 30 -7.68 11.56 -10.36
CA PHE A 30 -6.42 11.93 -11.02
C PHE A 30 -6.66 12.63 -12.38
N ALA A 31 -7.67 12.18 -13.12
CA ALA A 31 -8.01 12.78 -14.43
C ALA A 31 -8.40 14.27 -14.27
N ASP A 32 -9.22 14.58 -13.27
CA ASP A 32 -9.80 15.91 -13.05
C ASP A 32 -8.89 16.84 -12.24
N ALA A 33 -7.87 16.32 -11.60
CA ALA A 33 -6.97 17.09 -10.75
C ALA A 33 -6.23 18.18 -11.52
N SER A 34 -6.15 19.38 -10.93
CA SER A 34 -5.66 20.61 -11.56
C SER A 34 -4.38 21.14 -10.90
N ILE A 35 -3.31 21.25 -11.71
CA ILE A 35 -2.06 21.91 -11.28
C ILE A 35 -2.33 23.33 -10.78
N ASN A 36 -3.27 24.06 -11.40
CA ASN A 36 -3.60 25.42 -10.98
C ASN A 36 -4.19 25.47 -9.56
N GLN A 37 -5.00 24.48 -9.18
CA GLN A 37 -5.54 24.41 -7.83
C GLN A 37 -4.43 24.09 -6.81
N ILE A 38 -3.55 23.15 -7.16
CA ILE A 38 -2.40 22.77 -6.32
C ILE A 38 -1.53 24.00 -6.02
N VAL A 39 -1.07 24.71 -7.05
CA VAL A 39 -0.16 25.86 -6.85
C VAL A 39 -0.85 27.02 -6.13
N ARG A 40 -2.14 27.24 -6.36
CA ARG A 40 -2.93 28.27 -5.68
C ARG A 40 -3.00 27.96 -4.18
N ARG A 41 -3.35 26.74 -3.79
CA ARG A 41 -3.39 26.30 -2.38
C ARG A 41 -2.01 26.33 -1.73
N ALA A 42 -1.00 25.91 -2.44
CA ALA A 42 0.38 25.94 -1.98
C ALA A 42 0.96 27.35 -1.85
N GLY A 43 0.31 28.37 -2.40
CA GLY A 43 0.82 29.75 -2.40
C GLY A 43 2.10 29.90 -3.22
N VAL A 44 2.24 29.20 -4.35
CA VAL A 44 3.41 29.27 -5.23
C VAL A 44 3.00 29.66 -6.66
N PRO A 45 3.86 30.38 -7.41
CA PRO A 45 3.61 30.69 -8.81
C PRO A 45 3.49 29.42 -9.65
N ARG A 46 2.63 29.43 -10.68
CA ARG A 46 2.46 28.29 -11.58
C ARG A 46 3.78 27.82 -12.23
N GLY A 47 4.66 28.75 -12.58
CA GLY A 47 5.98 28.41 -13.14
C GLY A 47 6.86 27.58 -12.19
N SER A 48 6.68 27.77 -10.87
CA SER A 48 7.42 26.99 -9.88
C SER A 48 7.03 25.49 -9.90
N PHE A 49 5.79 25.16 -10.29
CA PHE A 49 5.38 23.75 -10.43
C PHE A 49 6.31 23.01 -11.38
N TYR A 50 6.57 23.57 -12.55
CA TYR A 50 7.40 22.95 -13.59
C TYR A 50 8.90 22.95 -13.26
N GLN A 51 9.31 23.75 -12.28
CA GLN A 51 10.64 23.64 -11.67
C GLN A 51 10.75 22.45 -10.70
N TYR A 52 9.63 21.98 -10.16
CA TYR A 52 9.56 20.88 -9.16
C TYR A 52 9.22 19.53 -9.81
N PHE A 53 8.25 19.52 -10.72
CA PHE A 53 7.74 18.33 -11.39
C PHE A 53 7.50 18.61 -12.86
N PRO A 54 7.88 17.71 -13.77
CA PRO A 54 7.65 17.91 -15.21
C PRO A 54 6.15 17.96 -15.57
N ASP A 55 5.33 17.22 -14.85
CA ASP A 55 3.88 17.14 -15.07
C ASP A 55 3.10 16.68 -13.81
N LYS A 56 1.79 16.67 -13.91
CA LYS A 56 0.86 16.19 -12.85
C LYS A 56 1.11 14.73 -12.49
N ARG A 57 1.47 13.90 -13.46
CA ARG A 57 1.73 12.48 -13.27
C ARG A 57 2.96 12.24 -12.41
N ALA A 58 4.04 12.97 -12.67
CA ALA A 58 5.27 12.88 -11.88
C ALA A 58 5.03 13.27 -10.41
N LEU A 59 4.22 14.30 -10.13
CA LEU A 59 3.83 14.66 -8.78
C LEU A 59 2.98 13.57 -8.13
N PHE A 60 1.99 13.02 -8.85
CA PHE A 60 1.15 11.94 -8.34
C PHE A 60 1.98 10.70 -7.97
N PHE A 61 2.89 10.27 -8.84
CA PHE A 61 3.79 9.15 -8.55
C PHE A 61 4.70 9.42 -7.36
N TYR A 62 5.20 10.65 -7.21
CA TYR A 62 5.99 11.01 -6.04
C TYR A 62 5.18 10.85 -4.72
N LEU A 63 3.91 11.27 -4.72
CA LEU A 63 3.03 11.05 -3.57
C LEU A 63 2.76 9.56 -3.32
N MET A 64 2.59 8.77 -4.38
CA MET A 64 2.40 7.32 -4.24
C MET A 64 3.68 6.63 -3.74
N GLU A 65 4.85 7.12 -4.10
CA GLU A 65 6.13 6.63 -3.57
C GLU A 65 6.25 6.90 -2.06
N LEU A 66 5.89 8.11 -1.61
CA LEU A 66 5.83 8.42 -0.17
C LEU A 66 4.84 7.52 0.57
N ALA A 67 3.68 7.27 -0.03
CA ALA A 67 2.71 6.32 0.50
C ALA A 67 3.27 4.90 0.55
N GLY A 68 3.97 4.45 -0.49
CA GLY A 68 4.62 3.15 -0.55
C GLY A 68 5.64 2.95 0.57
N GLN A 69 6.47 3.97 0.86
CA GLN A 69 7.42 3.95 1.97
C GLN A 69 6.72 3.81 3.33
N TYR A 70 5.62 4.54 3.52
CA TYR A 70 4.80 4.42 4.72
C TYR A 70 4.23 3.00 4.86
N PHE A 71 3.60 2.45 3.81
CA PHE A 71 3.06 1.10 3.85
C PHE A 71 4.14 0.03 4.06
N THR A 72 5.32 0.19 3.46
CA THR A 72 6.46 -0.70 3.72
C THR A 72 6.81 -0.74 5.19
N THR A 73 6.89 0.44 5.84
CA THR A 73 7.20 0.53 7.27
C THR A 73 6.12 -0.12 8.14
N GLU A 74 4.84 0.10 7.82
CA GLU A 74 3.74 -0.53 8.56
C GLU A 74 3.72 -2.06 8.34
N PHE A 75 3.98 -2.50 7.12
CA PHE A 75 4.09 -3.92 6.80
C PHE A 75 5.23 -4.61 7.56
N GLN A 76 6.41 -3.96 7.66
CA GLN A 76 7.54 -4.45 8.45
C GLN A 76 7.15 -4.73 9.91
N LYS A 77 6.45 -3.79 10.54
CA LYS A 77 5.97 -3.97 11.92
C LYS A 77 5.07 -5.20 12.05
N ILE A 78 4.17 -5.40 11.09
CA ILE A 78 3.22 -6.53 11.10
C ILE A 78 3.94 -7.85 10.82
N VAL A 79 4.87 -7.89 9.87
CA VAL A 79 5.69 -9.10 9.59
C VAL A 79 6.39 -9.58 10.84
N VAL A 80 7.02 -8.67 11.59
CA VAL A 80 7.70 -9.01 12.86
C VAL A 80 6.70 -9.58 13.87
N CYS A 81 5.53 -8.94 14.03
CA CYS A 81 4.47 -9.45 14.92
C CYS A 81 3.94 -10.84 14.49
N CYS A 82 3.96 -11.15 13.20
CA CYS A 82 3.55 -12.43 12.65
C CYS A 82 4.66 -13.49 12.64
N GLY A 83 5.83 -13.20 13.19
CA GLY A 83 6.98 -14.13 13.17
C GLY A 83 7.49 -14.44 11.77
N GLY A 84 7.34 -13.52 10.81
CA GLY A 84 7.78 -13.68 9.43
C GLY A 84 6.79 -14.40 8.51
N ASP A 85 5.63 -14.85 9.00
CA ASP A 85 4.61 -15.52 8.15
C ASP A 85 3.97 -14.50 7.20
N LEU A 86 4.30 -14.61 5.91
CA LEU A 86 3.79 -13.75 4.85
C LEU A 86 2.25 -13.75 4.78
N PHE A 87 1.63 -14.89 4.83
CA PHE A 87 0.18 -15.04 4.62
C PHE A 87 -0.61 -14.49 5.80
N ARG A 88 -0.14 -14.76 7.01
CA ARG A 88 -0.69 -14.17 8.25
C ARG A 88 -0.53 -12.65 8.25
N THR A 89 0.60 -12.16 7.78
CA THR A 89 0.85 -10.72 7.63
C THR A 89 -0.19 -10.06 6.71
N GLN A 90 -0.53 -10.67 5.58
CA GLN A 90 -1.55 -10.12 4.67
C GLN A 90 -2.93 -10.02 5.34
N LEU A 91 -3.35 -11.03 6.10
CA LEU A 91 -4.61 -11.00 6.82
C LEU A 91 -4.62 -9.94 7.93
N MET A 92 -3.53 -9.84 8.70
CA MET A 92 -3.41 -8.80 9.72
C MET A 92 -3.39 -7.39 9.12
N CYS A 93 -2.76 -7.21 7.96
CA CYS A 93 -2.83 -5.94 7.22
C CYS A 93 -4.27 -5.61 6.85
N PHE A 94 -5.03 -6.58 6.30
CA PHE A 94 -6.44 -6.37 5.99
C PHE A 94 -7.24 -5.95 7.22
N ASP A 95 -7.12 -6.71 8.32
CA ASP A 95 -7.84 -6.44 9.57
C ASP A 95 -7.51 -5.04 10.10
N ARG A 96 -6.23 -4.65 10.10
CA ARG A 96 -5.79 -3.32 10.49
C ARG A 96 -6.37 -2.23 9.58
N PHE A 97 -6.38 -2.43 8.27
CA PHE A 97 -6.98 -1.48 7.32
C PHE A 97 -8.47 -1.29 7.54
N VAL A 98 -9.20 -2.36 7.85
CA VAL A 98 -10.64 -2.31 8.08
C VAL A 98 -10.97 -1.70 9.44
N GLN A 99 -10.20 -2.03 10.50
CA GLN A 99 -10.46 -1.57 11.87
C GLN A 99 -10.11 -0.10 12.10
N GLN A 100 -9.10 0.43 11.43
CA GLN A 100 -8.62 1.79 11.68
C GLN A 100 -9.60 2.88 11.23
N GLY A 101 -10.50 2.62 10.26
CA GLY A 101 -11.55 3.56 9.87
C GLY A 101 -11.16 5.04 9.91
N PRO A 102 -12.02 5.93 10.45
CA PRO A 102 -11.74 7.38 10.51
C PRO A 102 -10.60 7.79 11.47
N THR A 103 -10.18 6.89 12.38
CA THR A 103 -9.08 7.15 13.34
C THR A 103 -7.71 6.78 12.80
N ALA A 104 -7.66 6.32 11.56
CA ALA A 104 -6.41 5.97 10.89
C ALA A 104 -5.46 7.18 10.75
N ASP A 105 -4.18 6.85 10.62
CA ASP A 105 -3.14 7.83 10.27
C ASP A 105 -3.58 8.71 9.08
N PRO A 106 -3.31 10.02 9.11
CA PRO A 106 -3.71 10.95 8.04
C PRO A 106 -3.22 10.52 6.65
N LEU A 107 -2.02 9.95 6.53
CA LEU A 107 -1.49 9.48 5.24
C LEU A 107 -2.25 8.26 4.74
N PHE A 108 -2.58 7.33 5.64
CA PHE A 108 -3.42 6.18 5.35
C PHE A 108 -4.78 6.61 4.78
N ASN A 109 -5.47 7.55 5.46
CA ASN A 109 -6.76 8.07 5.01
C ASN A 109 -6.66 8.75 3.63
N ARG A 110 -5.59 9.48 3.36
CA ARG A 110 -5.32 10.07 2.03
C ARG A 110 -5.20 9.00 0.96
N CYS A 111 -4.45 7.95 1.22
CA CYS A 111 -4.30 6.82 0.29
C CYS A 111 -5.64 6.14 0.00
N LEU A 112 -6.47 5.90 1.02
CA LEU A 112 -7.80 5.35 0.85
C LEU A 112 -8.70 6.23 -0.03
N GLN A 113 -8.68 7.55 0.18
CA GLN A 113 -9.45 8.48 -0.64
C GLN A 113 -8.98 8.49 -2.09
N VAL A 114 -7.67 8.48 -2.33
CA VAL A 114 -7.12 8.37 -3.69
C VAL A 114 -7.60 7.08 -4.36
N LEU A 115 -7.57 5.94 -3.67
CA LEU A 115 -8.06 4.66 -4.20
C LEU A 115 -9.55 4.70 -4.53
N ARG A 116 -10.38 5.29 -3.65
CA ARG A 116 -11.83 5.43 -3.89
C ARG A 116 -12.14 6.27 -5.13
N LEU A 117 -11.48 7.42 -5.27
CA LEU A 117 -11.70 8.35 -6.39
C LEU A 117 -11.16 7.81 -7.72
N ASN A 118 -10.28 6.83 -7.67
CA ASN A 118 -9.59 6.30 -8.83
C ASN A 118 -9.79 4.77 -8.94
N SER A 119 -11.02 4.30 -8.80
CA SER A 119 -11.36 2.87 -8.87
C SER A 119 -10.97 2.19 -10.19
N GLY A 120 -10.77 2.98 -11.25
CA GLY A 120 -10.21 2.54 -12.54
C GLY A 120 -8.69 2.71 -12.68
N LEU A 121 -7.99 3.20 -11.64
CA LEU A 121 -6.53 3.15 -11.64
C LEU A 121 -6.11 1.68 -11.64
N HIS A 122 -5.48 1.26 -12.74
CA HIS A 122 -4.84 -0.04 -12.78
C HIS A 122 -3.83 -0.14 -11.64
N LEU A 123 -3.73 -1.32 -11.03
CA LEU A 123 -2.71 -1.64 -10.03
C LEU A 123 -1.29 -1.27 -10.50
N GLN A 124 -1.07 -1.18 -11.82
CA GLN A 124 0.13 -0.67 -12.48
C GLN A 124 0.52 0.78 -12.11
N MET A 125 -0.37 1.56 -11.52
CA MET A 125 -0.06 2.90 -11.02
C MET A 125 0.34 2.92 -9.53
N LEU A 126 0.23 1.79 -8.86
CA LEU A 126 0.77 1.63 -7.51
C LEU A 126 2.23 1.16 -7.62
N PRO A 127 3.12 1.56 -6.71
CA PRO A 127 4.53 1.11 -6.71
C PRO A 127 4.69 -0.41 -6.46
N ILE A 128 3.61 -1.17 -6.57
CA ILE A 128 3.52 -2.62 -6.44
C ILE A 128 4.05 -3.33 -7.69
N ASP A 129 4.07 -2.63 -8.84
CA ASP A 129 4.24 -3.26 -10.16
C ASP A 129 5.69 -3.19 -10.69
N HIS A 130 6.68 -2.83 -9.88
CA HIS A 130 8.06 -2.75 -10.34
C HIS A 130 8.84 -4.03 -10.01
N PRO A 131 9.60 -4.60 -10.99
CA PRO A 131 10.39 -5.80 -10.79
C PRO A 131 11.42 -5.72 -9.66
N ASP A 132 11.78 -4.52 -9.22
CA ASP A 132 12.68 -4.33 -8.08
C ASP A 132 12.00 -4.51 -6.71
N HIS A 133 10.71 -4.72 -6.66
CA HIS A 133 9.93 -5.01 -5.44
C HIS A 133 10.53 -4.39 -4.17
N CYS A 134 10.63 -3.06 -4.13
CA CYS A 134 11.28 -2.35 -3.03
C CYS A 134 10.73 -2.78 -1.65
N MET A 135 9.42 -3.05 -1.58
CA MET A 135 8.80 -3.55 -0.35
C MET A 135 9.32 -4.94 0.00
N LEU A 136 9.31 -5.90 -0.92
CA LEU A 136 9.79 -7.26 -0.64
C LEU A 136 11.27 -7.24 -0.24
N ARG A 137 12.11 -6.45 -0.91
CA ARG A 137 13.52 -6.32 -0.56
C ARG A 137 13.72 -5.80 0.86
N ALA A 138 12.89 -4.83 1.28
CA ALA A 138 12.93 -4.30 2.65
C ALA A 138 12.43 -5.30 3.70
N LEU A 139 11.63 -6.30 3.31
CA LEU A 139 11.06 -7.32 4.19
C LEU A 139 11.83 -8.64 4.18
N TRP A 140 12.71 -8.86 3.22
CA TRP A 140 13.31 -10.16 2.93
C TRP A 140 13.91 -10.86 4.16
N ASP A 141 14.73 -10.13 4.92
CA ASP A 141 15.40 -10.68 6.11
C ASP A 141 14.46 -10.94 7.30
N GLN A 142 13.21 -10.47 7.20
CA GLN A 142 12.20 -10.62 8.25
C GLN A 142 11.20 -11.73 7.93
N LEU A 143 11.17 -12.22 6.68
CA LEU A 143 10.28 -13.29 6.26
C LEU A 143 10.80 -14.66 6.70
N ASP A 144 9.92 -15.49 7.22
CA ASP A 144 10.20 -16.92 7.42
C ASP A 144 9.99 -17.68 6.12
N LEU A 145 11.08 -17.94 5.42
CA LEU A 145 11.09 -18.69 4.17
C LEU A 145 11.27 -20.21 4.38
N SER A 146 11.47 -20.68 5.61
CA SER A 146 11.80 -22.07 5.91
C SER A 146 10.75 -23.09 5.42
N SER A 147 9.49 -22.65 5.38
CA SER A 147 8.35 -23.48 4.92
C SER A 147 8.07 -23.38 3.41
N PHE A 148 8.74 -22.47 2.68
CA PHE A 148 8.53 -22.32 1.25
C PHE A 148 9.21 -23.48 0.46
N ARG A 149 8.55 -23.95 -0.61
CA ARG A 149 9.10 -24.97 -1.52
C ARG A 149 10.34 -24.49 -2.27
N ALA A 150 10.32 -23.21 -2.67
CA ALA A 150 11.43 -22.54 -3.31
C ALA A 150 11.70 -21.24 -2.56
N GLN A 151 12.93 -21.06 -2.09
CA GLN A 151 13.34 -19.95 -1.24
C GLN A 151 14.17 -18.92 -2.00
N ASP A 152 14.24 -19.07 -3.32
CA ASP A 152 14.89 -18.11 -4.20
C ASP A 152 14.03 -16.83 -4.38
N TRP A 153 14.71 -15.76 -4.74
CA TRP A 153 14.08 -14.45 -4.92
C TRP A 153 12.93 -14.47 -5.93
N ASP A 154 13.11 -15.14 -7.06
CA ASP A 154 12.14 -15.11 -8.15
C ASP A 154 10.84 -15.79 -7.74
N SER A 155 10.94 -16.97 -7.12
CA SER A 155 9.77 -17.73 -6.64
C SER A 155 9.03 -16.98 -5.52
N VAL A 156 9.74 -16.50 -4.51
CA VAL A 156 9.14 -15.79 -3.37
C VAL A 156 8.54 -14.47 -3.82
N SER A 157 9.17 -13.76 -4.75
CA SER A 157 8.63 -12.50 -5.28
C SER A 157 7.29 -12.67 -5.98
N GLN A 158 7.09 -13.78 -6.70
CA GLN A 158 5.79 -14.09 -7.33
C GLN A 158 4.71 -14.35 -6.26
N VAL A 159 5.02 -15.13 -5.23
CA VAL A 159 4.08 -15.41 -4.14
C VAL A 159 3.74 -14.11 -3.39
N PHE A 160 4.74 -13.30 -3.08
CA PHE A 160 4.55 -12.01 -2.44
C PHE A 160 3.64 -11.11 -3.28
N TYR A 161 3.95 -10.96 -4.56
CA TYR A 161 3.18 -10.13 -5.49
C TYR A 161 1.71 -10.59 -5.58
N LEU A 162 1.47 -11.88 -5.79
CA LEU A 162 0.11 -12.42 -5.86
C LEU A 162 -0.66 -12.25 -4.55
N SER A 163 0.00 -12.46 -3.40
CA SER A 163 -0.63 -12.25 -2.09
C SER A 163 -0.98 -10.77 -1.86
N LEU A 164 -0.13 -9.85 -2.31
CA LEU A 164 -0.37 -8.41 -2.22
C LEU A 164 -1.51 -7.96 -3.14
N LEU A 165 -1.62 -8.54 -4.35
CA LEU A 165 -2.77 -8.31 -5.23
C LEU A 165 -4.08 -8.79 -4.60
N ALA A 166 -4.06 -9.96 -3.93
CA ALA A 166 -5.22 -10.47 -3.23
C ALA A 166 -5.66 -9.53 -2.09
N LEU A 167 -4.70 -9.02 -1.30
CA LEU A 167 -4.94 -8.02 -0.26
C LEU A 167 -5.52 -6.73 -0.86
N ALA A 168 -4.90 -6.18 -1.90
CA ALA A 168 -5.34 -4.94 -2.53
C ALA A 168 -6.77 -5.05 -3.08
N ALA A 169 -7.12 -6.19 -3.69
CA ALA A 169 -8.47 -6.45 -4.16
C ALA A 169 -9.47 -6.48 -3.00
N ALA A 170 -9.18 -7.20 -1.92
CA ALA A 170 -10.06 -7.28 -0.76
C ALA A 170 -10.26 -5.91 -0.06
N VAL A 171 -9.18 -5.12 0.05
CA VAL A 171 -9.27 -3.75 0.59
C VAL A 171 -10.14 -2.87 -0.32
N LYS A 172 -9.93 -2.91 -1.63
CA LYS A 172 -10.72 -2.16 -2.62
C LYS A 172 -12.22 -2.52 -2.52
N ASP A 173 -12.55 -3.82 -2.48
CA ASP A 173 -13.92 -4.30 -2.39
C ASP A 173 -14.57 -3.84 -1.07
N THR A 174 -13.82 -3.89 0.05
CA THR A 174 -14.30 -3.40 1.35
C THR A 174 -14.51 -1.88 1.36
N LEU A 175 -13.70 -1.12 0.63
CA LEU A 175 -13.91 0.32 0.51
C LEU A 175 -15.18 0.67 -0.30
N ALA A 176 -15.55 -0.18 -1.25
CA ALA A 176 -16.76 -0.02 -2.05
C ALA A 176 -18.02 -0.42 -1.27
N THR A 177 -17.97 -1.52 -0.50
CA THR A 177 -19.06 -2.09 0.28
C THR A 177 -18.61 -2.45 1.70
N PRO A 178 -18.46 -1.46 2.62
CA PRO A 178 -17.92 -1.66 3.96
C PRO A 178 -18.72 -2.67 4.81
N GLU A 179 -20.02 -2.76 4.58
CA GLU A 179 -20.93 -3.71 5.25
C GLU A 179 -20.62 -5.18 4.92
N GLU A 180 -19.96 -5.45 3.79
CA GLU A 180 -19.53 -6.78 3.37
C GLU A 180 -18.09 -7.12 3.80
N ALA A 181 -17.44 -6.30 4.62
CA ALA A 181 -16.06 -6.53 5.07
C ALA A 181 -15.80 -7.97 5.60
N PRO A 182 -16.72 -8.60 6.38
CA PRO A 182 -16.53 -9.99 6.83
C PRO A 182 -16.51 -11.00 5.66
N ARG A 183 -17.23 -10.72 4.57
CA ARG A 183 -17.23 -11.54 3.36
C ARG A 183 -15.89 -11.38 2.63
N HIS A 184 -15.46 -10.13 2.40
CA HIS A 184 -14.20 -9.84 1.71
C HIS A 184 -12.99 -10.42 2.44
N ARG A 185 -13.04 -10.40 3.78
CA ARG A 185 -12.03 -11.07 4.60
C ARG A 185 -11.98 -12.58 4.37
N ARG A 186 -13.15 -13.26 4.34
CA ARG A 186 -13.20 -14.71 4.04
C ARG A 186 -12.67 -15.02 2.64
N GLU A 187 -13.02 -14.22 1.64
CA GLU A 187 -12.52 -14.38 0.27
C GLU A 187 -11.00 -14.18 0.20
N LEU A 188 -10.47 -13.18 0.92
CA LEU A 188 -9.02 -13.00 1.05
C LEU A 188 -8.36 -14.23 1.68
N CYS A 189 -8.92 -14.76 2.78
CA CYS A 189 -8.41 -15.94 3.44
C CYS A 189 -8.32 -17.12 2.46
N LEU A 190 -9.39 -17.40 1.70
CA LEU A 190 -9.42 -18.47 0.69
C LEU A 190 -8.36 -18.28 -0.41
N ARG A 191 -8.18 -17.05 -0.89
CA ARG A 191 -7.14 -16.73 -1.90
C ARG A 191 -5.74 -16.97 -1.34
N LEU A 192 -5.49 -16.52 -0.11
CA LEU A 192 -4.19 -16.71 0.55
C LEU A 192 -3.92 -18.19 0.86
N GLU A 193 -4.92 -18.95 1.31
CA GLU A 193 -4.79 -20.39 1.50
C GLU A 193 -4.46 -21.12 0.19
N THR A 194 -5.12 -20.76 -0.92
CA THR A 194 -4.81 -21.32 -2.23
C THR A 194 -3.35 -21.07 -2.63
N LEU A 195 -2.84 -19.85 -2.42
CA LEU A 195 -1.45 -19.52 -2.65
C LEU A 195 -0.52 -20.29 -1.70
N LYS A 196 -0.87 -20.37 -0.42
CA LYS A 196 -0.11 -21.07 0.61
C LYS A 196 0.06 -22.56 0.26
N TYR A 197 -1.02 -23.28 -0.04
CA TYR A 197 -0.95 -24.70 -0.42
C TYR A 197 -0.17 -24.93 -1.72
N GLY A 198 -0.20 -23.99 -2.67
CA GLY A 198 0.63 -24.03 -3.87
C GLY A 198 2.11 -23.75 -3.62
N SER A 199 2.45 -22.98 -2.61
CA SER A 199 3.78 -22.40 -2.38
C SER A 199 4.57 -23.08 -1.26
N LEU A 200 3.89 -23.72 -0.30
CA LEU A 200 4.53 -24.31 0.88
C LEU A 200 4.70 -25.82 0.76
N VAL A 201 5.64 -26.35 1.52
CA VAL A 201 5.80 -27.79 1.66
C VAL A 201 4.60 -28.35 2.45
N PRO A 202 3.98 -29.48 2.02
CA PRO A 202 2.92 -30.12 2.79
C PRO A 202 3.38 -30.47 4.21
N ASP A 203 2.44 -30.39 5.15
CA ASP A 203 2.62 -30.79 6.58
C ASP A 203 3.59 -29.96 7.42
N THR A 204 3.91 -28.73 7.01
CA THR A 204 4.61 -27.78 7.89
C THR A 204 3.64 -27.11 8.87
N ALA A 205 4.15 -26.67 10.03
CA ALA A 205 3.37 -25.91 11.02
C ALA A 205 2.74 -24.62 10.43
N ALA A 206 3.37 -24.07 9.38
CA ALA A 206 2.88 -22.93 8.62
C ALA A 206 1.59 -23.20 7.81
N ASN A 207 1.22 -24.47 7.67
CA ASN A 207 0.08 -24.90 6.84
C ASN A 207 -1.23 -25.06 7.63
N LYS A 208 -1.33 -24.48 8.85
CA LYS A 208 -2.55 -24.52 9.64
C LYS A 208 -3.55 -23.46 9.14
N PRO A 209 -4.87 -23.81 9.06
CA PRO A 209 -5.90 -22.85 8.67
C PRO A 209 -6.01 -21.69 9.67
N TYR A 210 -6.29 -20.49 9.16
CA TYR A 210 -6.43 -19.27 9.96
C TYR A 210 -7.77 -19.12 10.71
N GLU A 211 -8.62 -20.16 10.73
CA GLU A 211 -10.05 -20.03 11.07
C GLU A 211 -10.37 -19.69 12.54
N LYS A 212 -9.40 -19.66 13.45
CA LYS A 212 -9.71 -19.58 14.90
C LYS A 212 -8.86 -18.62 15.74
N GLU A 213 -8.07 -17.77 15.16
CA GLU A 213 -7.34 -16.80 15.97
C GLU A 213 -8.14 -15.49 16.07
N GLU A 214 -8.59 -15.16 17.28
CA GLU A 214 -9.09 -13.81 17.58
C GLU A 214 -7.96 -12.80 17.35
N PRO A 215 -8.25 -11.65 16.72
CA PRO A 215 -7.22 -10.63 16.52
C PRO A 215 -6.64 -10.22 17.89
N PRO A 216 -5.29 -10.13 18.01
CA PRO A 216 -4.68 -9.69 19.25
C PRO A 216 -5.21 -8.30 19.61
N ALA A 217 -5.58 -8.11 20.88
CA ALA A 217 -5.94 -6.81 21.43
C ALA A 217 -4.70 -5.90 21.30
N TYR A 218 -4.81 -4.90 20.48
CA TYR A 218 -3.77 -3.88 20.35
C TYR A 218 -3.87 -2.93 21.56
N ALA A 219 -2.84 -2.94 22.39
CA ALA A 219 -2.62 -1.95 23.44
C ALA A 219 -2.03 -0.66 22.85
#